data_5ac33d90bb586614f56697581387ad93
#
_entry.id   5ac33d90bb586614f56697581387ad93
#
_cell.length_a   1.000
_cell.length_b   1.000
_cell.length_c   1.000
_cell.angle_alpha   90.00
_cell.angle_beta   90.00
_cell.angle_gamma   90.00
#
_symmetry.space_group_name_H-M   'P 1'
#
loop_
_entity.id
_entity.type
_entity.pdbx_description
1 polymer ?
#
loop_
_entity_poly.entity_id
_entity_poly.type
_entity_poly.pdbx_seq_one_letter_code
_entity_poly.pdbx_strand_id
1 'polypeptide(L)'
;MNLTLKILSQIEEIKKRGYLRLEEDILYPLLLKSANYWSQLMSPEYYTAKDGSIHYEEGKTSLNDGETYCILPSYSPENNPSNYNSPSDANCAIDISACRDNLNMLIKVMGDIDKSADTSKWQELEKNLPPYLYDETGALKEWATTSFDENNKHRHLSHLYGVWPLFETQGN
;
A
#
# COMPACT_ATOMS: atom_id res chain seq x y z
N MET A 1 -13.93 25.28 -39.52
CA MET A 1 -13.66 24.86 -38.12
C MET A 1 -13.67 26.10 -37.25
N ASN A 2 -14.54 26.19 -36.26
CA ASN A 2 -14.74 27.40 -35.44
C ASN A 2 -13.46 27.71 -34.63
N LEU A 3 -12.99 28.95 -34.65
CA LEU A 3 -11.79 29.44 -33.96
C LEU A 3 -11.83 29.08 -32.45
N THR A 4 -13.00 29.18 -31.83
CA THR A 4 -13.23 28.81 -30.42
C THR A 4 -12.93 27.35 -30.14
N LEU A 5 -13.35 26.42 -31.00
CA LEU A 5 -13.06 24.99 -30.87
C LEU A 5 -11.57 24.70 -31.00
N LYS A 6 -10.87 25.43 -31.87
CA LYS A 6 -9.42 25.29 -32.04
C LYS A 6 -8.64 25.76 -30.80
N ILE A 7 -9.07 26.89 -30.21
CA ILE A 7 -8.46 27.40 -28.96
C ILE A 7 -8.71 26.45 -27.79
N LEU A 8 -9.94 25.94 -27.63
CA LEU A 8 -10.25 24.95 -26.57
C LEU A 8 -9.42 23.69 -26.71
N SER A 9 -9.30 23.15 -27.93
CA SER A 9 -8.45 21.98 -28.21
C SER A 9 -6.98 22.23 -27.86
N GLN A 10 -6.44 23.42 -28.15
CA GLN A 10 -5.08 23.79 -27.81
C GLN A 10 -4.89 23.94 -26.29
N ILE A 11 -5.86 24.50 -25.57
CA ILE A 11 -5.83 24.61 -24.09
C ILE A 11 -5.86 23.22 -23.45
N GLU A 12 -6.69 22.32 -23.96
CA GLU A 12 -6.74 20.94 -23.48
C GLU A 12 -5.42 20.20 -23.73
N GLU A 13 -4.81 20.39 -24.91
CA GLU A 13 -3.51 19.80 -25.24
C GLU A 13 -2.38 20.35 -24.35
N ILE A 14 -2.37 21.65 -24.06
CA ILE A 14 -1.40 22.29 -23.15
C ILE A 14 -1.60 21.76 -21.72
N LYS A 15 -2.84 21.66 -21.26
CA LYS A 15 -3.17 21.09 -19.95
C LYS A 15 -2.71 19.63 -19.86
N LYS A 16 -2.98 18.83 -20.86
CA LYS A 16 -2.58 17.44 -20.94
C LYS A 16 -1.05 17.28 -20.91
N ARG A 17 -0.31 18.09 -21.70
CA ARG A 17 1.16 18.08 -21.70
C ARG A 17 1.76 18.55 -20.37
N GLY A 18 1.16 19.57 -19.73
CA GLY A 18 1.58 20.03 -18.41
C GLY A 18 1.35 18.98 -17.33
N TYR A 19 0.25 18.24 -17.41
CA TYR A 19 -0.08 17.16 -16.50
C TYR A 19 0.86 15.96 -16.68
N LEU A 20 1.16 15.57 -17.92
CA LEU A 20 2.13 14.50 -18.22
C LEU A 20 3.53 14.83 -17.68
N ARG A 21 3.97 16.09 -17.75
CA ARG A 21 5.26 16.49 -17.17
C ARG A 21 5.28 16.35 -15.66
N LEU A 22 4.19 16.68 -14.97
CA LEU A 22 4.09 16.49 -13.53
C LEU A 22 4.17 15.00 -13.17
N GLU A 23 3.48 14.16 -13.91
CA GLU A 23 3.52 12.70 -13.72
C GLU A 23 4.90 12.12 -14.02
N GLU A 24 5.51 12.49 -15.15
CA GLU A 24 6.80 11.96 -15.59
C GLU A 24 7.97 12.49 -14.75
N ASP A 25 8.02 13.81 -14.51
CA ASP A 25 9.19 14.48 -13.92
C ASP A 25 9.18 14.46 -12.39
N ILE A 26 8.02 14.32 -11.76
CA ILE A 26 7.85 14.44 -10.29
C ILE A 26 7.20 13.21 -9.69
N LEU A 27 5.98 12.85 -10.11
CA LEU A 27 5.21 11.81 -9.43
C LEU A 27 5.85 10.43 -9.63
N TYR A 28 6.18 10.06 -10.84
CA TYR A 28 6.76 8.75 -11.14
C TYR A 28 8.06 8.50 -10.36
N PRO A 29 9.08 9.40 -10.36
CA PRO A 29 10.30 9.17 -9.60
C PRO A 29 10.07 9.06 -8.08
N LEU A 30 9.13 9.82 -7.53
CA LEU A 30 8.80 9.76 -6.11
C LEU A 30 8.10 8.45 -5.75
N LEU A 31 7.06 8.09 -6.50
CA LEU A 31 6.30 6.85 -6.30
C LEU A 31 7.18 5.62 -6.48
N LEU A 32 8.07 5.63 -7.49
CA LEU A 32 9.00 4.53 -7.73
C LEU A 32 10.00 4.35 -6.58
N LYS A 33 10.55 5.45 -6.03
CA LYS A 33 11.43 5.37 -4.86
C LYS A 33 10.71 4.84 -3.63
N SER A 34 9.49 5.30 -3.40
CA SER A 34 8.64 4.81 -2.30
C SER A 34 8.30 3.33 -2.48
N ALA A 35 7.90 2.91 -3.68
CA ALA A 35 7.60 1.50 -3.96
C ALA A 35 8.83 0.59 -3.81
N ASN A 36 10.02 1.06 -4.21
CA ASN A 36 11.25 0.33 -3.96
C ASN A 36 11.58 0.22 -2.46
N TYR A 37 11.30 1.25 -1.66
CA TYR A 37 11.43 1.18 -0.21
C TYR A 37 10.49 0.11 0.37
N TRP A 38 9.20 0.14 0.02
CA TRP A 38 8.24 -0.86 0.46
C TRP A 38 8.68 -2.28 0.07
N SER A 39 9.19 -2.47 -1.15
CA SER A 39 9.65 -3.79 -1.60
C SER A 39 10.85 -4.34 -0.80
N GLN A 40 11.62 -3.48 -0.13
CA GLN A 40 12.73 -3.90 0.73
C GLN A 40 12.27 -4.33 2.13
N LEU A 41 11.07 -3.92 2.55
CA LEU A 41 10.48 -4.34 3.83
C LEU A 41 9.74 -5.68 3.73
N MET A 42 9.69 -6.26 2.53
CA MET A 42 8.96 -7.49 2.24
C MET A 42 9.90 -8.52 1.64
N SER A 43 10.09 -9.63 2.33
CA SER A 43 10.83 -10.79 1.87
C SER A 43 9.95 -12.03 1.99
N PRO A 44 10.03 -12.99 1.05
CA PRO A 44 9.33 -14.27 1.21
C PRO A 44 9.72 -15.04 2.47
N GLU A 45 10.90 -14.76 3.05
CA GLU A 45 11.34 -15.40 4.29
C GLU A 45 10.48 -15.02 5.50
N TYR A 46 9.89 -13.81 5.48
CA TYR A 46 8.91 -13.35 6.47
C TYR A 46 7.55 -13.29 5.80
N TYR A 47 6.66 -14.15 6.17
CA TYR A 47 5.35 -14.24 5.53
C TYR A 47 4.22 -14.36 6.54
N THR A 48 3.04 -13.98 6.10
CA THR A 48 1.79 -14.18 6.83
C THR A 48 1.10 -15.40 6.25
N ALA A 49 0.85 -16.41 7.07
CA ALA A 49 0.15 -17.60 6.66
C ALA A 49 -1.35 -17.35 6.51
N LYS A 50 -2.07 -18.30 5.91
CA LYS A 50 -3.51 -18.21 5.64
C LYS A 50 -4.37 -17.97 6.88
N ASP A 51 -3.91 -18.36 8.07
CA ASP A 51 -4.58 -18.12 9.34
C ASP A 51 -4.26 -16.75 9.97
N GLY A 52 -3.45 -15.94 9.28
CA GLY A 52 -3.03 -14.60 9.71
C GLY A 52 -1.81 -14.60 10.65
N SER A 53 -1.22 -15.76 10.96
CA SER A 53 -0.01 -15.83 11.78
C SER A 53 1.24 -15.48 10.98
N ILE A 54 2.23 -14.86 11.65
CA ILE A 54 3.51 -14.48 11.02
C ILE A 54 4.53 -15.59 11.25
N HIS A 55 5.25 -15.93 10.19
CA HIS A 55 6.28 -16.97 10.17
C HIS A 55 7.58 -16.47 9.56
N TYR A 56 8.66 -17.17 9.92
CA TYR A 56 9.99 -17.02 9.32
C TYR A 56 10.49 -18.37 8.81
N GLU A 57 10.98 -18.40 7.57
CA GLU A 57 11.60 -19.59 6.96
C GLU A 57 12.85 -19.14 6.19
N GLU A 58 14.02 -19.50 6.74
CA GLU A 58 15.32 -19.15 6.15
C GLU A 58 15.46 -19.71 4.73
N GLY A 59 15.90 -18.87 3.80
CA GLY A 59 16.13 -19.24 2.41
C GLY A 59 14.88 -19.40 1.56
N LYS A 60 13.69 -19.08 2.06
CA LYS A 60 12.46 -19.07 1.28
C LYS A 60 12.51 -17.97 0.21
N THR A 61 12.30 -18.35 -1.05
CA THR A 61 12.42 -17.45 -2.22
C THR A 61 11.10 -17.05 -2.85
N SER A 62 9.99 -17.68 -2.45
CA SER A 62 8.65 -17.42 -2.98
C SER A 62 7.56 -17.70 -1.94
N LEU A 63 6.43 -17.03 -2.07
CA LEU A 63 5.23 -17.34 -1.30
C LEU A 63 4.53 -18.59 -1.84
N ASN A 64 3.97 -19.40 -0.94
CA ASN A 64 3.09 -20.52 -1.31
C ASN A 64 1.64 -20.01 -1.47
N ASP A 65 0.76 -20.88 -1.97
CA ASP A 65 -0.65 -20.56 -2.11
C ASP A 65 -1.31 -20.22 -0.76
N GLY A 66 -1.93 -19.05 -0.69
CA GLY A 66 -2.59 -18.52 0.50
C GLY A 66 -1.66 -17.82 1.50
N GLU A 67 -0.36 -17.74 1.23
CA GLU A 67 0.56 -16.87 1.96
C GLU A 67 0.59 -15.46 1.37
N THR A 68 0.89 -14.48 2.22
CA THR A 68 1.15 -13.09 1.81
C THR A 68 2.47 -12.60 2.38
N TYR A 69 3.01 -11.52 1.86
CA TYR A 69 4.17 -10.88 2.46
C TYR A 69 3.87 -10.44 3.89
N CYS A 70 4.91 -10.32 4.68
CA CYS A 70 4.88 -9.61 5.94
C CYS A 70 5.61 -8.27 5.76
N ILE A 71 4.99 -7.15 6.10
CA ILE A 71 5.68 -5.85 6.16
C ILE A 71 6.43 -5.80 7.48
N LEU A 72 7.77 -5.86 7.41
CA LEU A 72 8.64 -5.91 8.58
C LEU A 72 9.96 -5.16 8.31
N PRO A 73 10.36 -4.17 9.14
CA PRO A 73 9.60 -3.64 10.28
C PRO A 73 8.37 -2.82 9.85
N SER A 74 7.39 -2.75 10.71
CA SER A 74 6.19 -1.93 10.59
C SER A 74 5.94 -1.22 11.93
N TYR A 75 5.19 -0.12 11.92
CA TYR A 75 4.94 0.63 13.14
C TYR A 75 3.58 1.35 13.10
N SER A 76 2.73 1.05 14.07
CA SER A 76 1.54 1.85 14.28
C SER A 76 1.88 3.02 15.23
N PRO A 77 1.85 4.28 14.76
CA PRO A 77 2.37 5.41 15.51
C PRO A 77 1.86 5.48 16.94
N GLU A 78 2.84 5.41 17.85
CA GLU A 78 2.76 5.47 19.30
C GLU A 78 1.90 4.37 19.98
N ASN A 79 1.47 3.34 19.25
CA ASN A 79 0.76 2.20 19.82
C ASN A 79 1.59 0.91 19.73
N ASN A 80 1.37 0.01 20.68
CA ASN A 80 1.95 -1.32 20.68
C ASN A 80 0.87 -2.36 20.97
N PRO A 81 0.98 -3.58 20.39
CA PRO A 81 0.10 -4.68 20.76
C PRO A 81 0.12 -4.95 22.25
N SER A 82 -1.01 -5.35 22.82
CA SER A 82 -1.10 -5.57 24.28
C SER A 82 -0.29 -6.75 24.77
N ASN A 83 0.05 -7.71 23.90
CA ASN A 83 0.88 -8.88 24.15
C ASN A 83 2.35 -8.71 23.69
N TYR A 84 2.73 -7.55 23.12
CA TYR A 84 4.07 -7.33 22.58
C TYR A 84 4.53 -5.90 22.83
N ASN A 85 5.60 -5.74 23.57
CA ASN A 85 6.12 -4.42 23.95
C ASN A 85 7.40 -4.11 23.15
N SER A 86 7.24 -3.69 21.92
CA SER A 86 8.34 -3.22 21.07
C SER A 86 7.89 -2.01 20.23
N PRO A 87 8.78 -1.05 19.95
CA PRO A 87 8.50 0.05 19.06
C PRO A 87 8.51 -0.36 17.57
N SER A 88 8.73 -1.62 17.27
CA SER A 88 8.72 -2.15 15.89
C SER A 88 7.85 -3.39 15.84
N ASP A 89 6.80 -3.29 15.08
CA ASP A 89 5.78 -4.32 14.88
C ASP A 89 5.88 -4.90 13.47
N ALA A 90 4.84 -5.62 13.07
CA ALA A 90 4.67 -6.14 11.72
C ALA A 90 3.21 -5.95 11.25
N ASN A 91 3.02 -5.77 9.98
CA ASN A 91 1.69 -5.71 9.35
C ASN A 91 0.74 -4.68 9.97
N CYS A 92 1.24 -3.49 10.33
CA CYS A 92 0.36 -2.41 10.77
C CYS A 92 -0.58 -2.01 9.63
N ALA A 93 -1.86 -1.84 9.91
CA ALA A 93 -2.87 -1.51 8.91
C ALA A 93 -2.56 -0.18 8.19
N ILE A 94 -1.98 0.80 8.89
CA ILE A 94 -1.52 2.06 8.28
C ILE A 94 -0.47 1.83 7.20
N ASP A 95 0.52 0.96 7.44
CA ASP A 95 1.59 0.67 6.49
C ASP A 95 1.07 -0.12 5.30
N ILE A 96 0.17 -1.07 5.52
CA ILE A 96 -0.51 -1.81 4.45
C ILE A 96 -1.29 -0.85 3.55
N SER A 97 -2.08 0.07 4.13
CA SER A 97 -2.83 1.08 3.38
C SER A 97 -1.90 1.99 2.57
N ALA A 98 -0.86 2.53 3.20
CA ALA A 98 0.09 3.42 2.54
C ALA A 98 0.88 2.73 1.42
N CYS A 99 1.28 1.48 1.64
CA CYS A 99 1.94 0.67 0.62
C CYS A 99 1.01 0.41 -0.58
N ARG A 100 -0.21 -0.05 -0.32
CA ARG A 100 -1.21 -0.31 -1.37
C ARG A 100 -1.51 0.92 -2.19
N ASP A 101 -1.75 2.06 -1.55
CA ASP A 101 -2.00 3.34 -2.23
C ASP A 101 -0.82 3.76 -3.10
N ASN A 102 0.41 3.67 -2.58
CA ASN A 102 1.62 3.98 -3.33
C ASN A 102 1.76 3.08 -4.57
N LEU A 103 1.56 1.77 -4.44
CA LEU A 103 1.66 0.82 -5.55
C LEU A 103 0.58 1.07 -6.60
N ASN A 104 -0.66 1.31 -6.20
CA ASN A 104 -1.77 1.62 -7.10
C ASN A 104 -1.54 2.92 -7.86
N MET A 105 -1.07 3.98 -7.17
CA MET A 105 -0.71 5.24 -7.82
C MET A 105 0.45 5.05 -8.79
N LEU A 106 1.49 4.28 -8.43
CA LEU A 106 2.63 4.02 -9.31
C LEU A 106 2.19 3.28 -10.58
N ILE A 107 1.42 2.21 -10.43
CA ILE A 107 0.88 1.41 -11.57
C ILE A 107 0.07 2.33 -12.51
N LYS A 108 -0.79 3.17 -11.94
CA LYS A 108 -1.59 4.12 -12.72
C LYS A 108 -0.70 5.11 -13.47
N VAL A 109 0.22 5.77 -12.80
CA VAL A 109 1.10 6.79 -13.39
C VAL A 109 1.99 6.19 -14.47
N MET A 110 2.55 4.98 -14.26
CA MET A 110 3.30 4.26 -15.29
C MET A 110 2.46 4.03 -16.55
N GLY A 111 1.23 3.57 -16.41
CA GLY A 111 0.31 3.35 -17.52
C GLY A 111 -0.17 4.65 -18.19
N ASP A 112 -0.23 5.78 -17.49
CA ASP A 112 -0.59 7.08 -18.06
C ASP A 112 0.58 7.67 -18.87
N ILE A 113 1.83 7.48 -18.40
CA ILE A 113 3.03 7.89 -19.13
C ILE A 113 3.28 6.99 -20.35
N ASP A 114 3.24 5.68 -20.17
CA ASP A 114 3.45 4.70 -21.25
C ASP A 114 2.45 3.54 -21.12
N LYS A 115 1.55 3.42 -22.08
CA LYS A 115 0.53 2.34 -22.14
C LYS A 115 1.12 0.94 -22.23
N SER A 116 2.38 0.82 -22.64
CA SER A 116 3.11 -0.45 -22.74
C SER A 116 4.03 -0.74 -21.54
N ALA A 117 4.04 0.13 -20.52
CA ALA A 117 4.87 -0.04 -19.33
C ALA A 117 4.60 -1.37 -18.64
N ASP A 118 5.67 -2.11 -18.32
CA ASP A 118 5.56 -3.33 -17.52
C ASP A 118 5.36 -3.00 -16.04
N THR A 119 4.16 -3.22 -15.55
CA THR A 119 3.77 -3.01 -14.16
C THR A 119 3.68 -4.30 -13.34
N SER A 120 4.03 -5.45 -13.92
CA SER A 120 3.81 -6.78 -13.34
C SER A 120 4.43 -6.95 -11.95
N LYS A 121 5.65 -6.44 -11.75
CA LYS A 121 6.32 -6.45 -10.44
C LYS A 121 5.48 -5.79 -9.34
N TRP A 122 4.90 -4.63 -9.65
CA TRP A 122 4.16 -3.84 -8.68
C TRP A 122 2.77 -4.40 -8.42
N GLN A 123 2.13 -4.95 -9.46
CA GLN A 123 0.86 -5.67 -9.34
C GLN A 123 1.02 -6.95 -8.51
N GLU A 124 2.11 -7.69 -8.70
CA GLU A 124 2.38 -8.89 -7.90
C GLU A 124 2.65 -8.54 -6.42
N LEU A 125 3.38 -7.45 -6.17
CA LEU A 125 3.63 -6.99 -4.81
C LEU A 125 2.32 -6.56 -4.13
N GLU A 126 1.48 -5.77 -4.80
CA GLU A 126 0.19 -5.30 -4.29
C GLU A 126 -0.76 -6.46 -3.98
N LYS A 127 -0.89 -7.40 -4.91
CA LYS A 127 -1.73 -8.59 -4.78
C LYS A 127 -1.38 -9.45 -3.57
N ASN A 128 -0.10 -9.50 -3.21
CA ASN A 128 0.40 -10.31 -2.10
C ASN A 128 0.61 -9.51 -0.81
N LEU A 129 0.06 -8.29 -0.70
CA LEU A 129 0.01 -7.57 0.57
C LEU A 129 -0.91 -8.31 1.56
N PRO A 130 -0.63 -8.23 2.88
CA PRO A 130 -1.50 -8.80 3.90
C PRO A 130 -2.92 -8.25 3.78
N PRO A 131 -3.96 -9.10 3.88
CA PRO A 131 -5.33 -8.63 3.95
C PRO A 131 -5.58 -7.95 5.29
N TYR A 132 -6.49 -6.98 5.32
CA TYR A 132 -6.98 -6.45 6.58
C TYR A 132 -7.68 -7.53 7.39
N LEU A 133 -7.44 -7.53 8.68
CA LEU A 133 -8.16 -8.37 9.62
C LEU A 133 -9.18 -7.53 10.41
N TYR A 134 -10.21 -8.21 10.87
CA TYR A 134 -11.26 -7.63 11.70
C TYR A 134 -11.35 -8.40 13.00
N ASP A 135 -11.69 -7.71 14.07
CA ASP A 135 -11.95 -8.34 15.35
C ASP A 135 -13.35 -9.01 15.39
N GLU A 136 -13.68 -9.63 16.51
CA GLU A 136 -14.96 -10.31 16.71
C GLU A 136 -16.19 -9.39 16.66
N THR A 137 -15.99 -8.07 16.79
CA THR A 137 -17.04 -7.06 16.65
C THR A 137 -17.19 -6.56 15.22
N GLY A 138 -16.30 -6.96 14.31
CA GLY A 138 -16.21 -6.47 12.94
C GLY A 138 -15.43 -5.17 12.79
N ALA A 139 -14.73 -4.69 13.82
CA ALA A 139 -13.88 -3.54 13.73
C ALA A 139 -12.53 -3.91 13.08
N LEU A 140 -11.99 -2.99 12.28
CA LEU A 140 -10.69 -3.13 11.64
C LEU A 140 -9.59 -3.25 12.70
N LYS A 141 -8.78 -4.30 12.61
CA LYS A 141 -7.62 -4.48 13.49
C LYS A 141 -6.49 -3.51 13.15
N GLU A 142 -5.78 -3.06 14.18
CA GLU A 142 -4.61 -2.19 14.02
C GLU A 142 -3.40 -2.94 13.45
N TRP A 143 -3.30 -4.25 13.72
CA TRP A 143 -2.30 -5.15 13.16
C TRP A 143 -2.97 -6.27 12.37
N ALA A 144 -2.64 -6.37 11.10
CA ALA A 144 -3.18 -7.40 10.20
C ALA A 144 -2.47 -8.75 10.42
N THR A 145 -2.50 -9.23 11.65
CA THR A 145 -1.97 -10.53 12.06
C THR A 145 -2.74 -11.08 13.25
N THR A 146 -2.77 -12.40 13.39
CA THR A 146 -3.27 -13.11 14.59
C THR A 146 -2.20 -13.24 15.67
N SER A 147 -0.94 -12.87 15.37
CA SER A 147 0.17 -12.93 16.32
C SER A 147 0.14 -11.81 17.37
N PHE A 148 -0.63 -10.73 17.10
CA PHE A 148 -0.72 -9.56 17.98
C PHE A 148 -2.14 -9.35 18.49
N ASP A 149 -2.22 -9.02 19.78
CA ASP A 149 -3.47 -8.63 20.44
C ASP A 149 -3.70 -7.12 20.34
N GLU A 150 -4.93 -6.72 20.08
CA GLU A 150 -5.30 -5.31 19.97
C GLU A 150 -5.07 -4.52 21.27
N ASN A 151 -4.73 -3.24 21.11
CA ASN A 151 -4.62 -2.28 22.20
C ASN A 151 -5.52 -1.06 21.90
N ASN A 152 -6.81 -1.23 22.09
CA ASN A 152 -7.86 -0.25 21.75
C ASN A 152 -7.97 0.93 22.74
N LYS A 153 -7.08 1.00 23.77
CA LYS A 153 -7.06 2.09 24.74
C LYS A 153 -6.13 3.25 24.36
N HIS A 154 -5.73 3.29 23.11
CA HIS A 154 -4.80 4.29 22.59
C HIS A 154 -5.55 5.50 21.99
N ARG A 155 -4.91 6.69 22.02
CA ARG A 155 -5.49 7.95 21.53
C ARG A 155 -5.40 8.11 19.99
N HIS A 156 -4.52 7.37 19.33
CA HIS A 156 -4.37 7.42 17.87
C HIS A 156 -5.22 6.33 17.20
N LEU A 157 -5.67 6.64 15.99
CA LEU A 157 -6.50 5.77 15.16
C LEU A 157 -5.78 5.49 13.83
N SER A 158 -4.51 5.11 13.91
CA SER A 158 -3.62 4.93 12.75
C SER A 158 -4.16 3.92 11.74
N HIS A 159 -4.81 2.87 12.22
CA HIS A 159 -5.45 1.84 11.38
C HIS A 159 -6.60 2.39 10.51
N LEU A 160 -7.15 3.55 10.84
CA LEU A 160 -8.19 4.20 10.02
C LEU A 160 -7.62 5.07 8.88
N TYR A 161 -6.32 5.02 8.62
CA TYR A 161 -5.68 5.74 7.53
C TYR A 161 -6.29 5.39 6.15
N GLY A 162 -6.69 4.15 5.94
CA GLY A 162 -7.42 3.71 4.75
C GLY A 162 -8.82 4.31 4.62
N VAL A 163 -9.45 4.73 5.74
CA VAL A 163 -10.75 5.43 5.73
C VAL A 163 -10.55 6.90 5.35
N TRP A 164 -9.56 7.55 5.96
CA TRP A 164 -9.15 8.92 5.67
C TRP A 164 -7.65 9.05 5.95
N PRO A 165 -6.82 9.63 5.05
CA PRO A 165 -7.22 10.37 3.83
C PRO A 165 -7.38 9.53 2.56
N LEU A 166 -7.18 8.21 2.59
CA LEU A 166 -7.12 7.42 1.35
C LEU A 166 -8.51 7.10 0.75
N PHE A 167 -9.59 7.18 1.53
CA PHE A 167 -10.95 6.85 1.10
C PHE A 167 -11.10 5.42 0.52
N GLU A 168 -10.24 4.50 0.93
CA GLU A 168 -10.16 3.12 0.44
C GLU A 168 -11.45 2.33 0.68
N THR A 169 -12.18 2.69 1.74
CA THR A 169 -13.43 2.03 2.15
C THR A 169 -14.69 2.77 1.66
N GLN A 170 -14.55 3.88 0.93
CA GLN A 170 -15.68 4.65 0.43
C GLN A 170 -16.09 4.17 -0.96
N GLY A 171 -17.32 3.68 -1.06
CA GLY A 171 -17.94 3.33 -2.35
C GLY A 171 -18.12 1.84 -2.60
N ASN A 172 -18.03 1.02 -1.58
CA ASN A 172 -18.45 -0.39 -1.61
C ASN A 172 -19.80 -0.57 -0.95
#